data_47d5649f477c11eb15b5b0257c933cb0
#
_entry.id   47d5649f477c11eb15b5b0257c933cb0
#
_cell.length_a   1.000
_cell.length_b   1.000
_cell.length_c   1.000
_cell.angle_alpha   90.00
_cell.angle_beta   90.00
_cell.angle_gamma   90.00
#
_symmetry.space_group_name_H-M   'P 1'
#
loop_
_entity.id
_entity.type
_entity.pdbx_description
1 polymer ?
#
loop_
_entity_poly.entity_id
_entity_poly.type
_entity_poly.pdbx_seq_one_letter_code
_entity_poly.pdbx_strand_id
1 'polypeptide(L)'
;MKKALLSKPGDLAWFRLQCDKPLPEGEGLTALPAGYVFPATGLASFQTNWDRVGGNAMWSFRSSPYGSTSHALANQNAFNTFYGGQPLFYSSGHHIEFTDVHSMLCHRATRAHNTILVNGMGQRIGTEGYGWIPRYYASEKIGYVLGDASNAYG
;
A
#
# COMPACT_ATOMS: atom_id res chain seq x y z
N MET A 1 -16.03 -12.44 -9.52
CA MET A 1 -16.50 -11.26 -8.77
C MET A 1 -17.99 -11.32 -8.40
N LYS A 2 -18.92 -11.70 -9.29
CA LYS A 2 -20.37 -11.86 -8.97
C LYS A 2 -20.66 -12.72 -7.72
N LYS A 3 -19.94 -13.84 -7.54
CA LYS A 3 -20.14 -14.75 -6.40
C LYS A 3 -19.68 -14.17 -5.06
N ALA A 4 -18.62 -13.40 -5.03
CA ALA A 4 -18.09 -12.79 -3.81
C ALA A 4 -18.95 -11.60 -3.32
N LEU A 5 -19.51 -10.82 -4.24
CA LEU A 5 -20.46 -9.74 -3.95
C LEU A 5 -21.82 -10.26 -3.51
N LEU A 6 -22.18 -11.51 -3.89
CA LEU A 6 -23.42 -12.15 -3.51
C LEU A 6 -23.35 -12.90 -2.15
N SER A 7 -22.15 -13.17 -1.65
CA SER A 7 -21.96 -13.98 -0.43
C SER A 7 -22.15 -13.22 0.89
N LYS A 8 -22.21 -11.88 0.87
CA LYS A 8 -22.54 -11.05 2.03
C LYS A 8 -23.73 -10.15 1.72
N PRO A 9 -24.96 -10.60 2.02
CA PRO A 9 -26.18 -9.88 1.61
C PRO A 9 -26.40 -8.52 2.27
N GLY A 10 -25.67 -8.16 3.32
CA GLY A 10 -25.93 -6.94 4.08
C GLY A 10 -25.36 -5.65 3.48
N ASP A 11 -24.09 -5.68 3.06
CA ASP A 11 -23.33 -4.44 2.87
C ASP A 11 -23.58 -3.70 1.54
N LEU A 12 -24.24 -4.33 0.57
CA LEU A 12 -24.50 -3.75 -0.75
C LEU A 12 -25.97 -3.76 -1.16
N ALA A 13 -26.88 -4.01 -0.22
CA ALA A 13 -28.32 -4.06 -0.50
C ALA A 13 -28.82 -2.73 -1.10
N TRP A 14 -28.37 -1.60 -0.56
CA TRP A 14 -28.70 -0.27 -1.06
C TRP A 14 -28.20 -0.04 -2.48
N PHE A 15 -26.99 -0.51 -2.82
CA PHE A 15 -26.41 -0.38 -4.15
C PHE A 15 -27.18 -1.21 -5.18
N ARG A 16 -27.61 -2.42 -4.78
CA ARG A 16 -28.44 -3.28 -5.64
C ARG A 16 -29.81 -2.69 -5.92
N LEU A 17 -30.41 -2.02 -4.93
CA LEU A 17 -31.68 -1.34 -5.07
C LEU A 17 -31.61 -0.14 -6.04
N GLN A 18 -30.44 0.48 -6.16
CA GLN A 18 -30.22 1.61 -7.07
C GLN A 18 -29.78 1.19 -8.47
N CYS A 19 -29.39 -0.06 -8.69
CA CYS A 19 -28.97 -0.56 -9.98
C CYS A 19 -30.15 -1.11 -10.77
N ASP A 20 -30.72 -0.30 -11.65
CA ASP A 20 -31.81 -0.70 -12.59
C ASP A 20 -31.35 -1.71 -13.64
N LYS A 21 -30.07 -1.90 -13.81
CA LYS A 21 -29.47 -2.81 -14.80
C LYS A 21 -28.59 -3.86 -14.11
N PRO A 22 -28.54 -5.10 -14.65
CA PRO A 22 -27.58 -6.08 -14.17
C PRO A 22 -26.15 -5.53 -14.28
N LEU A 23 -25.35 -5.70 -13.24
CA LEU A 23 -23.93 -5.34 -13.27
C LEU A 23 -23.25 -6.05 -14.45
N PRO A 24 -22.36 -5.36 -15.19
CA PRO A 24 -21.60 -5.99 -16.26
C PRO A 24 -20.80 -7.19 -15.72
N GLU A 25 -20.55 -8.17 -16.56
CA GLU A 25 -19.63 -9.24 -16.21
C GLU A 25 -18.26 -8.66 -15.92
N GLY A 26 -17.70 -9.02 -14.76
CA GLY A 26 -16.36 -8.61 -14.40
C GLY A 26 -15.33 -9.37 -15.23
N GLU A 27 -14.33 -8.67 -15.72
CA GLU A 27 -13.15 -9.30 -16.31
C GLU A 27 -12.36 -10.06 -15.23
N GLY A 28 -11.68 -11.13 -15.63
CA GLY A 28 -10.80 -11.88 -14.73
C GLY A 28 -9.61 -11.03 -14.29
N LEU A 29 -9.17 -11.21 -13.05
CA LEU A 29 -8.02 -10.47 -12.51
C LEU A 29 -6.70 -10.78 -13.25
N THR A 30 -6.63 -11.90 -13.96
CA THR A 30 -5.47 -12.31 -14.78
C THR A 30 -5.16 -11.37 -15.93
N ALA A 31 -6.13 -10.55 -16.36
CA ALA A 31 -5.91 -9.50 -17.35
C ALA A 31 -5.10 -8.30 -16.79
N LEU A 32 -4.96 -8.20 -15.47
CA LEU A 32 -4.21 -7.13 -14.83
C LEU A 32 -2.70 -7.41 -14.86
N PRO A 33 -1.86 -6.38 -15.03
CA PRO A 33 -0.41 -6.53 -14.98
C PRO A 33 0.05 -7.06 -13.62
N ALA A 34 1.12 -7.85 -13.60
CA ALA A 34 1.71 -8.40 -12.38
C ALA A 34 2.27 -7.31 -11.45
N GLY A 35 2.61 -6.16 -12.00
CA GLY A 35 3.09 -5.02 -11.22
C GLY A 35 2.65 -3.69 -11.78
N TYR A 36 2.41 -2.75 -10.90
CA TYR A 36 2.07 -1.39 -11.27
C TYR A 36 2.72 -0.36 -10.34
N VAL A 37 3.11 0.76 -10.94
CA VAL A 37 3.68 1.90 -10.21
C VAL A 37 2.83 3.12 -10.45
N PHE A 38 2.49 3.81 -9.37
CA PHE A 38 1.72 5.05 -9.34
C PHE A 38 2.63 6.21 -8.88
N PRO A 39 3.47 6.76 -9.75
CA PRO A 39 4.49 7.73 -9.33
C PRO A 39 3.89 9.01 -8.75
N ALA A 40 2.72 9.42 -9.22
CA ALA A 40 2.03 10.60 -8.72
C ALA A 40 1.58 10.47 -7.24
N THR A 41 1.32 9.25 -6.78
CA THR A 41 0.98 8.96 -5.37
C THR A 41 2.15 8.38 -4.59
N GLY A 42 3.21 7.99 -5.28
CA GLY A 42 4.38 7.38 -4.69
C GLY A 42 4.13 5.95 -4.19
N LEU A 43 3.34 5.17 -4.92
CA LEU A 43 3.02 3.79 -4.58
C LEU A 43 3.45 2.84 -5.69
N ALA A 44 3.91 1.66 -5.31
CA ALA A 44 4.15 0.55 -6.22
C ALA A 44 3.64 -0.75 -5.60
N SER A 45 3.15 -1.65 -6.45
CA SER A 45 2.74 -2.99 -6.03
C SER A 45 3.09 -3.99 -7.11
N PHE A 46 3.63 -5.12 -6.70
CA PHE A 46 4.00 -6.24 -7.56
C PHE A 46 3.54 -7.55 -6.94
N GLN A 47 3.14 -8.48 -7.79
CA GLN A 47 2.72 -9.80 -7.35
C GLN A 47 3.00 -10.86 -8.42
N THR A 48 3.11 -12.10 -8.01
CA THR A 48 3.47 -13.20 -8.92
C THR A 48 2.27 -13.77 -9.66
N ASN A 49 1.08 -13.67 -9.09
CA ASN A 49 -0.15 -14.07 -9.77
C ASN A 49 -1.40 -13.46 -9.10
N TRP A 50 -2.51 -13.43 -9.86
CA TRP A 50 -3.80 -12.90 -9.39
C TRP A 50 -4.81 -13.97 -8.98
N ASP A 51 -4.63 -15.21 -9.39
CA ASP A 51 -5.63 -16.25 -9.25
C ASP A 51 -5.43 -17.16 -8.04
N ARG A 52 -4.21 -17.26 -7.54
CA ARG A 52 -3.84 -18.24 -6.52
C ARG A 52 -3.25 -17.57 -5.30
N VAL A 53 -4.08 -17.33 -4.30
CA VAL A 53 -3.62 -16.74 -3.03
C VAL A 53 -2.50 -17.58 -2.41
N GLY A 54 -2.65 -18.92 -2.39
CA GLY A 54 -1.69 -19.82 -1.74
C GLY A 54 -0.29 -19.86 -2.34
N GLY A 55 -0.11 -19.41 -3.58
CA GLY A 55 1.19 -19.34 -4.26
C GLY A 55 1.60 -17.94 -4.67
N ASN A 56 0.85 -16.93 -4.25
CA ASN A 56 1.14 -15.55 -4.60
C ASN A 56 2.17 -14.94 -3.64
N ALA A 57 3.27 -14.43 -4.20
CA ALA A 57 4.17 -13.51 -3.53
C ALA A 57 3.81 -12.08 -3.96
N MET A 58 3.62 -11.19 -3.00
CA MET A 58 3.31 -9.79 -3.23
C MET A 58 4.29 -8.91 -2.45
N TRP A 59 4.70 -7.80 -3.04
CA TRP A 59 5.33 -6.72 -2.31
C TRP A 59 4.76 -5.37 -2.73
N SER A 60 4.76 -4.43 -1.82
CA SER A 60 4.39 -3.05 -2.04
C SER A 60 5.48 -2.13 -1.52
N PHE A 61 5.55 -0.95 -2.13
CA PHE A 61 6.54 0.07 -1.79
C PHE A 61 5.87 1.44 -1.79
N ARG A 62 6.29 2.29 -0.87
CA ARG A 62 5.80 3.66 -0.76
C ARG A 62 6.95 4.67 -0.69
N SER A 63 6.92 5.66 -1.57
CA SER A 63 7.72 6.89 -1.51
C SER A 63 6.87 8.04 -2.06
N SER A 64 6.17 8.73 -1.19
CA SER A 64 5.06 9.63 -1.56
C SER A 64 5.44 11.09 -1.51
N PRO A 65 5.04 11.90 -2.53
CA PRO A 65 5.28 13.34 -2.55
C PRO A 65 4.44 14.13 -1.54
N TYR A 66 3.48 13.47 -0.87
CA TYR A 66 2.54 14.13 0.06
C TYR A 66 2.98 14.10 1.52
N GLY A 67 4.20 13.63 1.79
CA GLY A 67 4.72 13.56 3.16
C GLY A 67 3.94 12.60 4.06
N SER A 68 3.83 12.98 5.34
CA SER A 68 3.16 12.20 6.39
C SER A 68 2.14 13.01 7.17
N THR A 69 1.28 13.74 6.47
CA THR A 69 0.17 14.51 7.06
C THR A 69 -1.09 13.68 7.20
N SER A 70 -2.00 14.12 8.08
CA SER A 70 -3.28 13.44 8.33
C SER A 70 -3.06 11.97 8.70
N HIS A 71 -3.66 11.04 7.97
CA HIS A 71 -3.55 9.59 8.17
C HIS A 71 -2.25 8.98 7.62
N ALA A 72 -1.45 9.75 6.90
CA ALA A 72 -0.18 9.26 6.37
C ALA A 72 0.88 9.12 7.48
N LEU A 73 1.78 8.17 7.29
CA LEU A 73 2.80 7.76 8.25
C LEU A 73 4.18 8.22 7.77
N ALA A 74 5.13 8.38 8.70
CA ALA A 74 6.53 8.71 8.38
C ALA A 74 7.27 7.45 7.89
N ASN A 75 6.87 6.96 6.72
CA ASN A 75 7.27 5.68 6.15
C ASN A 75 7.67 5.78 4.67
N GLN A 76 8.39 6.83 4.29
CA GLN A 76 8.96 6.90 2.95
C GLN A 76 9.97 5.78 2.74
N ASN A 77 10.03 5.24 1.53
CA ASN A 77 10.82 4.08 1.15
C ASN A 77 10.50 2.82 2.00
N ALA A 78 9.31 2.76 2.59
CA ALA A 78 8.86 1.56 3.27
C ALA A 78 8.30 0.53 2.29
N PHE A 79 8.51 -0.73 2.63
CA PHE A 79 7.97 -1.86 1.88
C PHE A 79 7.19 -2.81 2.78
N ASN A 80 6.27 -3.55 2.18
CA ASN A 80 5.60 -4.69 2.80
C ASN A 80 5.67 -5.89 1.86
N THR A 81 5.77 -7.08 2.42
CA THR A 81 5.76 -8.32 1.65
C THR A 81 4.78 -9.33 2.21
N PHE A 82 4.19 -10.10 1.32
CA PHE A 82 3.24 -11.15 1.63
C PHE A 82 3.57 -12.40 0.82
N TYR A 83 3.27 -13.55 1.39
CA TYR A 83 3.29 -14.82 0.68
C TYR A 83 2.11 -15.68 1.11
N GLY A 84 1.41 -16.26 0.14
CA GLY A 84 0.25 -17.10 0.40
C GLY A 84 -0.86 -16.42 1.20
N GLY A 85 -1.00 -15.08 1.07
CA GLY A 85 -1.95 -14.29 1.84
C GLY A 85 -1.50 -13.96 3.28
N GLN A 86 -0.30 -14.39 3.68
CA GLN A 86 0.26 -14.11 5.00
C GLN A 86 1.30 -12.99 4.92
N PRO A 87 1.30 -12.03 5.86
CA PRO A 87 2.34 -11.00 5.93
C PRO A 87 3.68 -11.62 6.35
N LEU A 88 4.76 -11.24 5.65
CA LEU A 88 6.13 -11.61 6.01
C LEU A 88 6.86 -10.42 6.64
N PHE A 89 6.96 -9.32 5.90
CA PHE A 89 7.42 -8.03 6.41
C PHE A 89 6.27 -7.04 6.30
N TYR A 90 5.78 -6.61 7.43
CA TYR A 90 4.64 -5.72 7.51
C TYR A 90 4.88 -4.65 8.58
N SER A 91 4.28 -3.49 8.43
CA SER A 91 4.34 -2.43 9.43
C SER A 91 3.67 -2.87 10.72
N SER A 92 4.07 -2.31 11.86
CA SER A 92 3.53 -2.66 13.18
C SER A 92 2.03 -2.34 13.36
N GLY A 93 1.44 -1.62 12.41
CA GLY A 93 0.03 -1.26 12.40
C GLY A 93 -0.22 0.15 11.90
N HIS A 94 -1.44 0.62 12.11
CA HIS A 94 -1.87 1.99 11.83
C HIS A 94 -2.69 2.51 13.01
N HIS A 95 -2.90 3.82 13.07
CA HIS A 95 -3.66 4.43 14.16
C HIS A 95 -5.13 3.98 14.16
N ILE A 96 -5.69 3.91 15.37
CA ILE A 96 -7.12 3.74 15.61
C ILE A 96 -7.75 5.13 15.79
N GLU A 97 -7.03 6.01 16.49
CA GLU A 97 -7.48 7.36 16.83
C GLU A 97 -6.30 8.32 16.81
N PHE A 98 -6.52 9.58 16.36
CA PHE A 98 -5.45 10.58 16.29
C PHE A 98 -4.87 10.98 17.64
N THR A 99 -5.67 10.92 18.70
CA THR A 99 -5.27 11.27 20.06
C THR A 99 -4.64 10.12 20.81
N ASP A 100 -4.62 8.92 20.23
CA ASP A 100 -3.99 7.76 20.84
C ASP A 100 -2.46 7.93 20.90
N VAL A 101 -1.92 7.87 22.11
CA VAL A 101 -0.49 8.04 22.38
C VAL A 101 0.35 6.98 21.67
N HIS A 102 -0.13 5.75 21.60
CA HIS A 102 0.56 4.67 20.89
C HIS A 102 0.60 4.91 19.39
N SER A 103 -0.48 5.43 18.83
CA SER A 103 -0.50 5.86 17.44
C SER A 103 0.54 6.95 17.16
N MET A 104 0.57 7.98 17.97
CA MET A 104 1.47 9.13 17.78
C MET A 104 2.94 8.77 17.96
N LEU A 105 3.27 7.99 18.99
CA LEU A 105 4.66 7.68 19.35
C LEU A 105 5.22 6.41 18.69
N CYS A 106 4.35 5.55 18.17
CA CYS A 106 4.74 4.29 17.55
C CYS A 106 4.31 4.22 16.09
N HIS A 107 3.02 4.04 15.79
CA HIS A 107 2.54 3.75 14.44
C HIS A 107 2.84 4.83 13.41
N ARG A 108 2.89 6.10 13.81
CA ARG A 108 3.27 7.21 12.91
C ARG A 108 4.76 7.34 12.69
N ALA A 109 5.56 6.78 13.58
CA ALA A 109 7.01 6.91 13.57
C ALA A 109 7.66 5.92 12.60
N THR A 110 8.73 6.32 11.95
CA THR A 110 9.50 5.54 10.98
C THR A 110 9.92 4.16 11.50
N ARG A 111 10.27 4.07 12.79
CA ARG A 111 10.69 2.83 13.45
C ARG A 111 9.63 1.72 13.49
N ALA A 112 8.37 2.06 13.21
CA ALA A 112 7.27 1.09 13.14
C ALA A 112 7.09 0.47 11.75
N HIS A 113 7.94 0.82 10.80
CA HIS A 113 7.83 0.44 9.40
C HIS A 113 9.12 -0.19 8.88
N ASN A 114 9.00 -0.95 7.79
CA ASN A 114 10.14 -1.57 7.10
C ASN A 114 10.84 -0.53 6.22
N THR A 115 11.57 0.38 6.85
CA THR A 115 12.35 1.43 6.21
C THR A 115 13.59 1.76 7.03
N ILE A 116 14.36 2.75 6.62
CA ILE A 116 15.66 3.06 7.20
C ILE A 116 15.53 4.11 8.32
N LEU A 117 16.31 3.97 9.38
CA LEU A 117 16.61 5.02 10.35
C LEU A 117 18.02 5.54 10.07
N VAL A 118 18.19 6.84 10.04
CA VAL A 118 19.51 7.47 9.88
C VAL A 118 20.01 7.92 11.25
N ASN A 119 21.11 7.37 11.72
CA ASN A 119 21.64 7.60 13.07
C ASN A 119 20.60 7.35 14.20
N GLY A 120 19.72 6.37 14.00
CA GLY A 120 18.64 6.09 14.93
C GLY A 120 17.47 7.06 14.89
N MET A 121 17.54 8.09 14.06
CA MET A 121 16.46 9.06 13.87
C MET A 121 15.53 8.64 12.73
N GLY A 122 14.23 8.90 12.92
CA GLY A 122 13.21 8.68 11.93
C GLY A 122 13.02 9.87 10.99
N GLN A 123 12.12 9.69 10.06
CA GLN A 123 11.71 10.71 9.10
C GLN A 123 10.87 11.80 9.75
N ARG A 124 10.88 12.97 9.16
CA ARG A 124 10.02 14.09 9.55
C ARG A 124 8.55 13.72 9.41
N ILE A 125 7.76 14.12 10.40
CA ILE A 125 6.29 14.03 10.35
C ILE A 125 5.78 15.36 9.82
N GLY A 126 4.95 15.31 8.77
CA GLY A 126 4.40 16.49 8.13
C GLY A 126 4.61 16.49 6.61
N THR A 127 4.28 17.60 5.97
CA THR A 127 4.45 17.79 4.53
C THR A 127 5.90 17.74 4.08
N GLU A 128 6.80 18.19 4.94
CA GLU A 128 8.25 18.26 4.68
C GLU A 128 8.89 16.87 4.58
N GLY A 129 8.27 15.85 5.18
CA GLY A 129 8.76 14.47 5.17
C GLY A 129 8.35 13.69 3.92
N TYR A 130 8.51 14.28 2.73
CA TYR A 130 8.10 13.66 1.48
C TYR A 130 9.23 12.87 0.79
N GLY A 131 8.83 12.00 -0.11
CA GLY A 131 9.70 11.27 -1.03
C GLY A 131 9.04 11.15 -2.39
N TRP A 132 9.67 10.48 -3.35
CA TRP A 132 9.11 10.18 -4.66
C TRP A 132 9.75 8.94 -5.28
N ILE A 133 9.19 8.50 -6.39
CA ILE A 133 9.70 7.39 -7.19
C ILE A 133 10.28 7.95 -8.50
N PRO A 134 11.60 8.26 -8.55
CA PRO A 134 12.22 8.84 -9.73
C PRO A 134 12.44 7.85 -10.87
N ARG A 135 12.53 6.56 -10.56
CA ARG A 135 12.74 5.52 -11.56
C ARG A 135 12.00 4.24 -11.19
N TYR A 136 11.43 3.61 -12.17
CA TYR A 136 10.80 2.30 -12.02
C TYR A 136 10.78 1.53 -13.32
N TYR A 137 10.63 0.24 -13.20
CA TYR A 137 10.36 -0.67 -14.31
C TYR A 137 9.44 -1.79 -13.84
N ALA A 138 8.46 -2.14 -14.63
CA ALA A 138 7.53 -3.22 -14.36
C ALA A 138 7.34 -4.09 -15.59
N SER A 139 7.54 -5.39 -15.44
CA SER A 139 7.26 -6.41 -16.45
C SER A 139 6.69 -7.65 -15.76
N GLU A 140 6.34 -8.66 -16.55
CA GLU A 140 5.86 -9.94 -16.02
C GLU A 140 6.89 -10.67 -15.12
N LYS A 141 8.18 -10.40 -15.31
CA LYS A 141 9.27 -11.13 -14.64
C LYS A 141 10.05 -10.30 -13.65
N ILE A 142 10.08 -8.98 -13.82
CA ILE A 142 10.92 -8.09 -13.03
C ILE A 142 10.12 -6.85 -12.65
N GLY A 143 10.06 -6.56 -11.35
CA GLY A 143 9.64 -5.28 -10.80
C GLY A 143 10.83 -4.55 -10.19
N TYR A 144 11.04 -3.31 -10.57
CA TYR A 144 12.07 -2.44 -10.03
C TYR A 144 11.49 -1.08 -9.67
N VAL A 145 11.83 -0.59 -8.49
CA VAL A 145 11.47 0.75 -8.02
C VAL A 145 12.65 1.37 -7.30
N LEU A 146 12.97 2.59 -7.66
CA LEU A 146 13.89 3.44 -6.90
C LEU A 146 13.07 4.53 -6.21
N GLY A 147 13.12 4.59 -4.89
CA GLY A 147 12.53 5.66 -4.10
C GLY A 147 13.60 6.62 -3.61
N ASP A 148 13.32 7.90 -3.67
CA ASP A 148 14.12 8.95 -3.05
C ASP A 148 13.34 9.54 -1.87
N ALA A 149 13.88 9.40 -0.68
CA ALA A 149 13.34 9.94 0.56
C ALA A 149 14.30 10.95 1.23
N SER A 150 15.21 11.56 0.46
CA SER A 150 16.22 12.48 0.99
C SER A 150 15.61 13.63 1.80
N ASN A 151 14.48 14.16 1.36
CA ASN A 151 13.79 15.24 2.10
C ASN A 151 13.09 14.76 3.38
N ALA A 152 12.92 13.48 3.55
CA ALA A 152 12.31 12.95 4.76
C ALA A 152 13.29 12.89 5.94
N TYR A 153 14.60 12.96 5.65
CA TYR A 153 15.68 12.94 6.64
C TYR A 153 16.41 14.27 6.63
N GLY A 154 16.29 15.06 7.66
CA GLY A 154 17.00 16.33 7.72
C GLY A 154 16.71 17.12 8.96
#